data_cbd9b4d1386e1f7d8f81e03c0f68af31
#
_entry.id   cbd9b4d1386e1f7d8f81e03c0f68af31
#
_cell.length_a   1.000
_cell.length_b   1.000
_cell.length_c   1.000
_cell.angle_alpha   90.00
_cell.angle_beta   90.00
_cell.angle_gamma   90.00
#
_symmetry.space_group_name_H-M   'P 1'
#
loop_
_entity.id
_entity.type
_entity.pdbx_description
1 polymer ?
#
loop_
_entity_poly.entity_id
_entity_poly.type
_entity_poly.pdbx_seq_one_letter_code
_entity_poly.pdbx_strand_id
1 'polypeptide(L)'
;MSKQNPIREPQQARSQKTMNQILDTAAAILEQKTFDQLTVSEVVHQAGTSVGAFYGRFRNKEALLQALDERFFQRFEQDFEELQLELDWDNQTITTIIHDTAKFLVEVYRRDTGVLRSLNLKARLSDDSQFKAREKNAWDTMYPQLQRRLLQHAACITHQDPGLAVRFGFRQMFFSIREFLLWGSLRENFRYDLETLSNESARAFISYLGVEEQ
;
A
#
# COMPACT_ATOMS: atom_id res chain seq x y z
N MET A 1 26.91 40.31 24.23
CA MET A 1 26.26 39.00 24.22
C MET A 1 24.91 39.11 23.52
N SER A 2 24.88 38.80 22.25
CA SER A 2 23.67 38.91 21.42
C SER A 2 22.76 37.71 21.66
N LYS A 3 21.55 37.92 22.18
CA LYS A 3 20.54 36.89 22.34
C LYS A 3 20.02 36.55 20.95
N GLN A 4 20.39 35.38 20.42
CA GLN A 4 19.75 34.80 19.26
C GLN A 4 18.28 34.58 19.56
N ASN A 5 17.42 35.27 18.82
CA ASN A 5 15.98 35.14 18.87
C ASN A 5 15.64 33.77 18.25
N PRO A 6 15.08 32.78 18.96
CA PRO A 6 14.75 31.50 18.34
C PRO A 6 13.65 31.73 17.31
N ILE A 7 13.93 31.41 16.05
CA ILE A 7 12.95 31.45 14.97
C ILE A 7 11.80 30.54 15.39
N ARG A 8 10.61 31.10 15.67
CA ARG A 8 9.40 30.32 15.92
C ARG A 8 8.99 29.63 14.63
N GLU A 9 9.01 28.29 14.63
CA GLU A 9 8.41 27.54 13.51
C GLU A 9 6.99 28.06 13.23
N PRO A 10 6.61 28.24 11.95
CA PRO A 10 5.24 28.63 11.60
C PRO A 10 4.23 27.70 12.25
N GLN A 11 3.10 28.24 12.71
CA GLN A 11 2.05 27.48 13.39
C GLN A 11 1.55 26.30 12.53
N GLN A 12 1.55 26.46 11.23
CA GLN A 12 1.18 25.43 10.26
C GLN A 12 2.18 24.26 10.26
N ALA A 13 3.49 24.53 10.31
CA ALA A 13 4.52 23.48 10.35
C ALA A 13 4.43 22.64 11.64
N ARG A 14 4.20 23.29 12.79
CA ARG A 14 3.97 22.57 14.07
C ARG A 14 2.70 21.72 14.02
N SER A 15 1.63 22.24 13.41
CA SER A 15 0.38 21.51 13.25
C SER A 15 0.58 20.27 12.39
N GLN A 16 1.28 20.40 11.26
CA GLN A 16 1.59 19.27 10.37
C GLN A 16 2.49 18.23 11.05
N LYS A 17 3.53 18.68 11.76
CA LYS A 17 4.41 17.78 12.52
C LYS A 17 3.63 16.94 13.53
N THR A 18 2.75 17.59 14.32
CA THR A 18 1.93 16.86 15.31
C THR A 18 0.94 15.90 14.61
N MET A 19 0.38 16.28 13.46
CA MET A 19 -0.49 15.39 12.69
C MET A 19 0.27 14.15 12.23
N ASN A 20 1.46 14.32 11.66
CA ASN A 20 2.30 13.21 11.22
C ASN A 20 2.69 12.30 12.39
N GLN A 21 3.08 12.86 13.55
CA GLN A 21 3.39 12.07 14.75
C GLN A 21 2.22 11.20 15.19
N ILE A 22 0.98 11.73 15.17
CA ILE A 22 -0.23 10.97 15.51
C ILE A 22 -0.45 9.85 14.48
N LEU A 23 -0.33 10.14 13.19
CA LEU A 23 -0.53 9.15 12.12
C LEU A 23 0.55 8.05 12.17
N ASP A 24 1.82 8.40 12.38
CA ASP A 24 2.92 7.43 12.48
C ASP A 24 2.75 6.50 13.68
N THR A 25 2.37 7.09 14.84
CA THR A 25 2.11 6.33 16.05
C THR A 25 0.92 5.39 15.88
N ALA A 26 -0.17 5.87 15.29
CA ALA A 26 -1.35 5.03 15.04
C ALA A 26 -1.02 3.88 14.08
N ALA A 27 -0.26 4.12 13.01
CA ALA A 27 0.20 3.08 12.10
C ALA A 27 1.04 2.02 12.85
N ALA A 28 2.00 2.44 13.69
CA ALA A 28 2.82 1.53 14.48
C ALA A 28 1.99 0.67 15.46
N ILE A 29 0.97 1.25 16.09
CA ILE A 29 0.05 0.50 16.98
C ILE A 29 -0.75 -0.53 16.18
N LEU A 30 -1.20 -0.19 14.98
CA LEU A 30 -1.99 -1.08 14.11
C LEU A 30 -1.19 -2.28 13.58
N GLU A 31 0.14 -2.26 13.61
CA GLU A 31 0.95 -3.45 13.31
C GLU A 31 0.73 -4.58 14.35
N GLN A 32 0.39 -4.22 15.59
CA GLN A 32 0.26 -5.16 16.69
C GLN A 32 -1.18 -5.36 17.18
N LYS A 33 -2.08 -4.46 16.82
CA LYS A 33 -3.47 -4.43 17.31
C LYS A 33 -4.45 -4.22 16.17
N THR A 34 -5.70 -4.62 16.42
CA THR A 34 -6.81 -4.26 15.50
C THR A 34 -7.23 -2.81 15.71
N PHE A 35 -7.89 -2.24 14.71
CA PHE A 35 -8.43 -0.87 14.83
C PHE A 35 -9.41 -0.71 15.99
N ASP A 36 -10.19 -1.75 16.32
CA ASP A 36 -11.12 -1.70 17.46
C ASP A 36 -10.41 -1.60 18.79
N GLN A 37 -9.24 -2.22 18.93
CA GLN A 37 -8.40 -2.20 20.12
C GLN A 37 -7.60 -0.89 20.28
N LEU A 38 -7.37 -0.15 19.19
CA LEU A 38 -6.68 1.13 19.23
C LEU A 38 -7.53 2.16 19.95
N THR A 39 -6.94 2.87 20.92
CA THR A 39 -7.60 3.96 21.67
C THR A 39 -6.92 5.30 21.46
N VAL A 40 -7.69 6.39 21.47
CA VAL A 40 -7.15 7.76 21.35
C VAL A 40 -6.15 8.05 22.47
N SER A 41 -6.43 7.59 23.70
CA SER A 41 -5.53 7.79 24.86
C SER A 41 -4.15 7.15 24.62
N GLU A 42 -4.12 5.94 24.06
CA GLU A 42 -2.87 5.25 23.73
C GLU A 42 -2.10 5.99 22.64
N VAL A 43 -2.79 6.39 21.56
CA VAL A 43 -2.16 7.12 20.46
C VAL A 43 -1.54 8.43 20.93
N VAL A 44 -2.24 9.26 21.70
CA VAL A 44 -1.70 10.55 22.15
C VAL A 44 -0.57 10.39 23.16
N HIS A 45 -0.65 9.37 24.03
CA HIS A 45 0.41 9.05 24.98
C HIS A 45 1.71 8.65 24.25
N GLN A 46 1.64 7.71 23.30
CA GLN A 46 2.81 7.26 22.55
C GLN A 46 3.32 8.31 21.58
N ALA A 47 2.44 9.15 20.98
CA ALA A 47 2.83 10.25 20.13
C ALA A 47 3.42 11.47 20.89
N GLY A 48 3.45 11.43 22.22
CA GLY A 48 3.94 12.54 23.04
C GLY A 48 3.11 13.83 22.86
N THR A 49 1.79 13.69 22.64
CA THR A 49 0.88 14.81 22.41
C THR A 49 -0.31 14.78 23.38
N SER A 50 -1.25 15.72 23.25
CA SER A 50 -2.41 15.81 24.10
C SER A 50 -3.70 15.35 23.42
N VAL A 51 -4.69 14.95 24.23
CA VAL A 51 -6.05 14.65 23.75
C VAL A 51 -6.66 15.84 23.01
N GLY A 52 -6.44 17.07 23.50
CA GLY A 52 -6.88 18.29 22.82
C GLY A 52 -6.21 18.49 21.45
N ALA A 53 -4.93 18.13 21.31
CA ALA A 53 -4.22 18.20 20.03
C ALA A 53 -4.74 17.16 19.04
N PHE A 54 -5.18 16.00 19.52
CA PHE A 54 -5.85 14.99 18.71
C PHE A 54 -7.20 15.49 18.18
N TYR A 55 -8.10 15.89 19.09
CA TYR A 55 -9.45 16.35 18.69
C TYR A 55 -9.46 17.67 17.93
N GLY A 56 -8.40 18.44 17.98
CA GLY A 56 -8.20 19.59 17.09
C GLY A 56 -7.90 19.21 15.63
N ARG A 57 -7.64 17.92 15.34
CA ARG A 57 -7.31 17.42 13.98
C ARG A 57 -8.26 16.33 13.50
N PHE A 58 -8.67 15.44 14.39
CA PHE A 58 -9.53 14.29 14.09
C PHE A 58 -10.78 14.35 14.96
N ARG A 59 -11.94 14.40 14.34
CA ARG A 59 -13.23 14.42 15.07
C ARG A 59 -13.41 13.18 15.97
N ASN A 60 -12.90 12.03 15.52
CA ASN A 60 -13.00 10.75 16.19
C ASN A 60 -11.91 9.79 15.68
N LYS A 61 -11.94 8.55 16.15
CA LYS A 61 -11.02 7.48 15.75
C LYS A 61 -11.18 7.09 14.27
N GLU A 62 -12.39 7.15 13.76
CA GLU A 62 -12.70 6.87 12.35
C GLU A 62 -12.08 7.91 11.41
N ALA A 63 -12.07 9.19 11.80
CA ALA A 63 -11.39 10.25 11.05
C ALA A 63 -9.86 10.06 11.03
N LEU A 64 -9.28 9.49 12.09
CA LEU A 64 -7.87 9.09 12.09
C LEU A 64 -7.61 7.97 11.07
N LEU A 65 -8.45 6.94 11.05
CA LEU A 65 -8.32 5.83 10.08
C LEU A 65 -8.49 6.34 8.64
N GLN A 66 -9.40 7.28 8.42
CA GLN A 66 -9.59 7.93 7.12
C GLN A 66 -8.33 8.70 6.68
N ALA A 67 -7.67 9.41 7.60
CA ALA A 67 -6.43 10.12 7.30
C ALA A 67 -5.25 9.15 7.04
N LEU A 68 -5.22 7.98 7.70
CA LEU A 68 -4.27 6.91 7.40
C LEU A 68 -4.50 6.34 5.99
N ASP A 69 -5.76 6.15 5.60
CA ASP A 69 -6.17 5.72 4.27
C ASP A 69 -5.70 6.71 3.18
N GLU A 70 -5.99 8.00 3.37
CA GLU A 70 -5.57 9.07 2.46
C GLU A 70 -4.04 9.10 2.32
N ARG A 71 -3.32 9.02 3.44
CA ARG A 71 -1.85 9.00 3.45
C ARG A 71 -1.29 7.77 2.75
N PHE A 72 -1.90 6.60 2.94
CA PHE A 72 -1.50 5.38 2.26
C PHE A 72 -1.62 5.51 0.74
N PHE A 73 -2.78 5.92 0.23
CA PHE A 73 -2.97 6.03 -1.21
C PHE A 73 -2.12 7.12 -1.85
N GLN A 74 -1.93 8.26 -1.20
CA GLN A 74 -1.01 9.30 -1.69
C GLN A 74 0.43 8.76 -1.83
N ARG A 75 0.91 8.01 -0.82
CA ARG A 75 2.23 7.40 -0.87
C ARG A 75 2.30 6.29 -1.92
N PHE A 76 1.28 5.47 -2.02
CA PHE A 76 1.20 4.41 -3.02
C PHE A 76 1.28 4.95 -4.45
N GLU A 77 0.57 6.03 -4.75
CA GLU A 77 0.62 6.69 -6.06
C GLU A 77 2.03 7.26 -6.34
N GLN A 78 2.64 7.93 -5.35
CA GLN A 78 4.00 8.45 -5.48
C GLN A 78 5.03 7.33 -5.70
N ASP A 79 5.01 6.29 -4.87
CA ASP A 79 5.91 5.14 -4.98
C ASP A 79 5.75 4.44 -6.35
N PHE A 80 4.53 4.37 -6.89
CA PHE A 80 4.26 3.79 -8.19
C PHE A 80 4.76 4.68 -9.35
N GLU A 81 4.62 6.00 -9.24
CA GLU A 81 5.19 6.95 -10.20
C GLU A 81 6.72 6.90 -10.19
N GLU A 82 7.34 6.85 -9.00
CA GLU A 82 8.80 6.70 -8.85
C GLU A 82 9.29 5.40 -9.48
N LEU A 83 8.60 4.26 -9.23
CA LEU A 83 8.91 2.98 -9.85
C LEU A 83 8.91 3.05 -11.38
N GLN A 84 7.91 3.71 -11.98
CA GLN A 84 7.82 3.84 -13.42
C GLN A 84 8.95 4.69 -14.03
N LEU A 85 9.42 5.69 -13.28
CA LEU A 85 10.53 6.56 -13.72
C LEU A 85 11.89 5.87 -13.60
N GLU A 86 12.09 5.10 -12.52
CA GLU A 86 13.37 4.39 -12.27
C GLU A 86 13.58 3.21 -13.20
N LEU A 87 12.50 2.53 -13.51
CA LEU A 87 12.52 1.29 -14.29
C LEU A 87 12.29 1.57 -15.76
N ASP A 88 12.98 2.22 -16.51
CA ASP A 88 12.85 2.39 -17.99
C ASP A 88 12.02 1.27 -18.67
N TRP A 89 10.74 1.17 -18.29
CA TRP A 89 9.84 0.08 -18.69
C TRP A 89 9.64 -0.01 -20.21
N ASP A 90 9.96 1.05 -20.95
CA ASP A 90 9.90 1.05 -22.42
C ASP A 90 10.98 0.14 -23.04
N ASN A 91 12.07 -0.12 -22.31
CA ASN A 91 13.18 -0.96 -22.74
C ASN A 91 13.31 -2.28 -21.94
N GLN A 92 12.36 -2.58 -21.05
CA GLN A 92 12.38 -3.79 -20.22
C GLN A 92 11.63 -4.95 -20.88
N THR A 93 11.96 -6.18 -20.45
CA THR A 93 11.19 -7.36 -20.82
C THR A 93 9.89 -7.47 -20.02
N ILE A 94 8.89 -8.17 -20.52
CA ILE A 94 7.64 -8.43 -19.80
C ILE A 94 7.89 -9.15 -18.47
N THR A 95 8.85 -10.05 -18.42
CA THR A 95 9.25 -10.78 -17.20
C THR A 95 9.81 -9.85 -16.15
N THR A 96 10.69 -8.91 -16.53
CA THR A 96 11.23 -7.89 -15.62
C THR A 96 10.12 -7.02 -15.05
N ILE A 97 9.22 -6.50 -15.89
CA ILE A 97 8.09 -5.66 -15.46
C ILE A 97 7.21 -6.40 -14.43
N ILE A 98 6.95 -7.69 -14.65
CA ILE A 98 6.15 -8.51 -13.73
C ILE A 98 6.87 -8.73 -12.40
N HIS A 99 8.16 -9.06 -12.43
CA HIS A 99 8.96 -9.24 -11.21
C HIS A 99 9.04 -7.95 -10.38
N ASP A 100 9.29 -6.81 -11.02
CA ASP A 100 9.37 -5.52 -10.34
C ASP A 100 8.02 -5.10 -9.77
N THR A 101 6.93 -5.37 -10.49
CA THR A 101 5.57 -5.15 -9.98
C THR A 101 5.28 -6.02 -8.75
N ALA A 102 5.70 -7.30 -8.75
CA ALA A 102 5.52 -8.17 -7.61
C ALA A 102 6.32 -7.70 -6.38
N LYS A 103 7.58 -7.31 -6.58
CA LYS A 103 8.44 -6.73 -5.52
C LYS A 103 7.82 -5.46 -4.94
N PHE A 104 7.37 -4.56 -5.80
CA PHE A 104 6.69 -3.32 -5.39
C PHE A 104 5.46 -3.62 -4.52
N LEU A 105 4.59 -4.52 -4.95
CA LEU A 105 3.41 -4.90 -4.18
C LEU A 105 3.78 -5.50 -2.82
N VAL A 106 4.77 -6.40 -2.78
CA VAL A 106 5.24 -7.00 -1.52
C VAL A 106 5.75 -5.92 -0.57
N GLU A 107 6.57 -4.98 -1.05
CA GLU A 107 7.15 -3.92 -0.21
C GLU A 107 6.07 -2.97 0.34
N VAL A 108 5.15 -2.52 -0.50
CA VAL A 108 4.03 -1.65 -0.10
C VAL A 108 3.17 -2.32 0.97
N TYR A 109 2.77 -3.58 0.75
CA TYR A 109 1.92 -4.30 1.71
C TYR A 109 2.65 -4.66 2.99
N ARG A 110 3.96 -4.96 2.92
CA ARG A 110 4.81 -5.21 4.09
C ARG A 110 4.92 -3.97 4.97
N ARG A 111 5.17 -2.81 4.35
CA ARG A 111 5.40 -1.54 5.05
C ARG A 111 4.17 -1.07 5.83
N ASP A 112 3.00 -1.24 5.27
CA ASP A 112 1.76 -0.69 5.79
C ASP A 112 0.74 -1.80 6.19
N THR A 113 1.21 -3.00 6.57
CA THR A 113 0.38 -4.20 6.82
C THR A 113 -0.74 -3.93 7.82
N GLY A 114 -0.45 -3.32 8.97
CA GLY A 114 -1.42 -3.06 10.03
C GLY A 114 -2.52 -2.08 9.61
N VAL A 115 -2.13 -1.01 8.90
CA VAL A 115 -3.07 -0.04 8.33
C VAL A 115 -3.96 -0.72 7.29
N LEU A 116 -3.36 -1.42 6.32
CA LEU A 116 -4.09 -2.10 5.25
C LEU A 116 -5.03 -3.18 5.76
N ARG A 117 -4.62 -3.93 6.79
CA ARG A 117 -5.49 -4.91 7.46
C ARG A 117 -6.72 -4.22 8.05
N SER A 118 -6.52 -3.11 8.73
CA SER A 118 -7.61 -2.34 9.35
C SER A 118 -8.56 -1.76 8.31
N LEU A 119 -8.03 -1.20 7.23
CA LEU A 119 -8.81 -0.64 6.12
C LEU A 119 -9.59 -1.74 5.37
N ASN A 120 -8.94 -2.87 5.11
CA ASN A 120 -9.57 -4.01 4.42
C ASN A 120 -10.72 -4.62 5.23
N LEU A 121 -10.53 -4.79 6.56
CA LEU A 121 -11.61 -5.22 7.44
C LEU A 121 -12.77 -4.23 7.43
N LYS A 122 -12.49 -2.93 7.55
CA LYS A 122 -13.51 -1.91 7.52
C LYS A 122 -14.29 -1.91 6.20
N ALA A 123 -13.60 -1.99 5.07
CA ALA A 123 -14.23 -2.04 3.75
C ALA A 123 -15.14 -3.26 3.55
N ARG A 124 -14.81 -4.39 4.19
CA ARG A 124 -15.62 -5.62 4.14
C ARG A 124 -16.84 -5.59 5.06
N LEU A 125 -16.72 -4.93 6.21
CA LEU A 125 -17.73 -4.98 7.28
C LEU A 125 -18.66 -3.77 7.28
N SER A 126 -18.29 -2.68 6.60
CA SER A 126 -19.12 -1.46 6.52
C SER A 126 -19.58 -1.19 5.11
N ASP A 127 -20.77 -0.58 4.99
CA ASP A 127 -21.26 -0.04 3.73
C ASP A 127 -20.65 1.35 3.40
N ASP A 128 -19.56 1.71 4.10
CA ASP A 128 -18.87 2.97 3.88
C ASP A 128 -18.31 3.04 2.46
N SER A 129 -19.02 3.78 1.61
CA SER A 129 -18.71 3.94 0.20
C SER A 129 -17.39 4.66 -0.05
N GLN A 130 -16.88 5.44 0.92
CA GLN A 130 -15.68 6.24 0.72
C GLN A 130 -14.40 5.37 0.69
N PHE A 131 -14.29 4.38 1.58
CA PHE A 131 -13.16 3.44 1.55
C PHE A 131 -13.13 2.63 0.25
N LYS A 132 -14.29 2.10 -0.14
CA LYS A 132 -14.45 1.34 -1.39
C LYS A 132 -14.12 2.18 -2.63
N ALA A 133 -14.50 3.47 -2.62
CA ALA A 133 -14.24 4.38 -3.72
C ALA A 133 -12.74 4.71 -3.86
N ARG A 134 -12.01 4.92 -2.76
CA ARG A 134 -10.57 5.19 -2.81
C ARG A 134 -9.76 3.99 -3.31
N GLU A 135 -10.04 2.81 -2.77
CA GLU A 135 -9.41 1.57 -3.27
C GLU A 135 -9.66 1.42 -4.78
N LYS A 136 -10.91 1.60 -5.20
CA LYS A 136 -11.27 1.53 -6.63
C LYS A 136 -10.51 2.57 -7.46
N ASN A 137 -10.44 3.83 -7.02
CA ASN A 137 -9.78 4.90 -7.76
C ASN A 137 -8.27 4.62 -7.95
N ALA A 138 -7.57 4.16 -6.91
CA ALA A 138 -6.16 3.80 -7.01
C ALA A 138 -5.95 2.69 -8.06
N TRP A 139 -6.81 1.67 -8.06
CA TRP A 139 -6.76 0.60 -9.05
C TRP A 139 -7.12 1.07 -10.45
N ASP A 140 -8.13 1.92 -10.60
CA ASP A 140 -8.54 2.48 -11.89
C ASP A 140 -7.46 3.40 -12.49
N THR A 141 -6.55 3.93 -11.69
CA THR A 141 -5.41 4.74 -12.15
C THR A 141 -4.19 3.90 -12.50
N MET A 142 -3.77 3.02 -11.61
CA MET A 142 -2.52 2.25 -11.75
C MET A 142 -2.67 1.09 -12.73
N TYR A 143 -3.72 0.29 -12.61
CA TYR A 143 -3.86 -0.94 -13.37
C TYR A 143 -3.89 -0.73 -14.90
N PRO A 144 -4.60 0.27 -15.47
CA PRO A 144 -4.58 0.50 -16.91
C PRO A 144 -3.19 0.88 -17.44
N GLN A 145 -2.36 1.54 -16.65
CA GLN A 145 -0.99 1.88 -17.05
C GLN A 145 -0.14 0.62 -17.14
N LEU A 146 -0.16 -0.23 -16.10
CA LEU A 146 0.54 -1.52 -16.09
C LEU A 146 0.03 -2.43 -17.22
N GLN A 147 -1.29 -2.56 -17.37
CA GLN A 147 -1.90 -3.38 -18.43
C GLN A 147 -1.42 -2.94 -19.81
N ARG A 148 -1.38 -1.65 -20.09
CA ARG A 148 -0.90 -1.12 -21.37
C ARG A 148 0.56 -1.51 -21.62
N ARG A 149 1.41 -1.41 -20.60
CA ARG A 149 2.83 -1.79 -20.69
C ARG A 149 2.99 -3.29 -20.99
N LEU A 150 2.32 -4.13 -20.25
CA LEU A 150 2.39 -5.58 -20.46
C LEU A 150 1.86 -5.97 -21.86
N LEU A 151 0.82 -5.32 -22.36
CA LEU A 151 0.26 -5.60 -23.69
C LEU A 151 1.11 -5.06 -24.85
N GLN A 152 2.09 -4.18 -24.62
CA GLN A 152 3.11 -3.87 -25.62
C GLN A 152 3.94 -5.10 -26.00
N HIS A 153 4.04 -6.08 -25.09
CA HIS A 153 4.71 -7.37 -25.28
C HIS A 153 3.75 -8.51 -25.68
N ALA A 154 2.56 -8.19 -26.21
CA ALA A 154 1.55 -9.20 -26.54
C ALA A 154 2.06 -10.30 -27.49
N ALA A 155 3.03 -10.00 -28.36
CA ALA A 155 3.66 -10.97 -29.25
C ALA A 155 4.44 -12.09 -28.52
N CYS A 156 4.87 -11.84 -27.26
CA CYS A 156 5.55 -12.83 -26.42
C CYS A 156 4.58 -13.68 -25.58
N ILE A 157 3.29 -13.31 -25.55
CA ILE A 157 2.26 -13.99 -24.76
C ILE A 157 1.64 -15.10 -25.63
N THR A 158 1.81 -16.36 -25.20
CA THR A 158 1.26 -17.50 -25.96
C THR A 158 -0.17 -17.86 -25.57
N HIS A 159 -0.71 -17.28 -24.48
CA HIS A 159 -2.11 -17.45 -24.11
C HIS A 159 -3.03 -16.92 -25.21
N GLN A 160 -4.06 -17.68 -25.55
CA GLN A 160 -4.98 -17.40 -26.68
C GLN A 160 -5.67 -16.01 -26.63
N ASP A 161 -5.83 -15.44 -25.43
CA ASP A 161 -6.33 -14.08 -25.20
C ASP A 161 -5.35 -13.33 -24.29
N PRO A 162 -4.39 -12.58 -24.86
CA PRO A 162 -3.40 -11.84 -24.06
C PRO A 162 -4.03 -10.80 -23.12
N GLY A 163 -5.12 -10.15 -23.53
CA GLY A 163 -5.79 -9.15 -22.72
C GLY A 163 -6.44 -9.76 -21.47
N LEU A 164 -7.10 -10.91 -21.62
CA LEU A 164 -7.64 -11.67 -20.49
C LEU A 164 -6.52 -12.20 -19.61
N ALA A 165 -5.46 -12.74 -20.21
CA ALA A 165 -4.34 -13.32 -19.47
C ALA A 165 -3.63 -12.30 -18.59
N VAL A 166 -3.33 -11.11 -19.12
CA VAL A 166 -2.75 -10.01 -18.35
C VAL A 166 -3.66 -9.59 -17.20
N ARG A 167 -4.95 -9.40 -17.48
CA ARG A 167 -5.91 -8.97 -16.45
C ARG A 167 -6.09 -10.02 -15.34
N PHE A 168 -6.27 -11.28 -15.72
CA PHE A 168 -6.50 -12.36 -14.77
C PHE A 168 -5.23 -12.69 -13.98
N GLY A 169 -4.09 -12.85 -14.64
CA GLY A 169 -2.81 -13.19 -14.01
C GLY A 169 -2.35 -12.10 -13.03
N PHE A 170 -2.43 -10.82 -13.41
CA PHE A 170 -2.16 -9.72 -12.50
C PHE A 170 -3.07 -9.78 -11.26
N ARG A 171 -4.37 -9.98 -11.46
CA ARG A 171 -5.32 -10.07 -10.35
C ARG A 171 -4.99 -11.23 -9.40
N GLN A 172 -4.60 -12.38 -9.92
CA GLN A 172 -4.19 -13.53 -9.10
C GLN A 172 -2.92 -13.22 -8.32
N MET A 173 -1.90 -12.68 -8.96
CA MET A 173 -0.66 -12.25 -8.31
C MET A 173 -0.95 -11.26 -7.17
N PHE A 174 -1.72 -10.22 -7.45
CA PHE A 174 -2.09 -9.21 -6.47
C PHE A 174 -2.83 -9.79 -5.26
N PHE A 175 -3.88 -10.59 -5.49
CA PHE A 175 -4.65 -11.18 -4.39
C PHE A 175 -3.84 -12.19 -3.58
N SER A 176 -2.94 -12.95 -4.21
CA SER A 176 -2.05 -13.87 -3.53
C SER A 176 -1.11 -13.14 -2.56
N ILE A 177 -0.42 -12.10 -3.05
CA ILE A 177 0.48 -11.27 -2.24
C ILE A 177 -0.28 -10.60 -1.09
N ARG A 178 -1.40 -9.97 -1.41
CA ARG A 178 -2.22 -9.27 -0.41
C ARG A 178 -2.72 -10.20 0.69
N GLU A 179 -3.33 -11.33 0.30
CA GLU A 179 -3.88 -12.29 1.27
C GLU A 179 -2.80 -12.86 2.17
N PHE A 180 -1.64 -13.17 1.60
CA PHE A 180 -0.50 -13.68 2.34
C PHE A 180 0.00 -12.64 3.37
N LEU A 181 0.24 -11.40 2.95
CA LEU A 181 0.79 -10.36 3.83
C LEU A 181 -0.21 -9.88 4.89
N LEU A 182 -1.48 -9.75 4.55
CA LEU A 182 -2.48 -9.30 5.53
C LEU A 182 -2.89 -10.40 6.52
N TRP A 183 -2.94 -11.67 6.10
CA TRP A 183 -3.56 -12.75 6.86
C TRP A 183 -2.70 -14.01 7.00
N GLY A 184 -1.58 -14.11 6.31
CA GLY A 184 -0.71 -15.29 6.28
C GLY A 184 -0.10 -15.65 7.62
N SER A 185 0.04 -14.67 8.55
CA SER A 185 0.51 -14.93 9.91
C SER A 185 -0.41 -15.85 10.73
N LEU A 186 -1.64 -16.06 10.28
CA LEU A 186 -2.61 -16.96 10.90
C LEU A 186 -2.42 -18.44 10.51
N ARG A 187 -1.53 -18.74 9.54
CA ARG A 187 -1.32 -20.09 8.99
C ARG A 187 0.15 -20.46 8.99
N GLU A 188 0.65 -21.03 10.05
CA GLU A 188 2.07 -21.38 10.22
C GLU A 188 2.65 -22.26 9.11
N ASN A 189 1.83 -23.09 8.46
CA ASN A 189 2.26 -24.05 7.44
C ASN A 189 2.48 -23.46 6.05
N PHE A 190 2.21 -22.17 5.85
CA PHE A 190 2.32 -21.47 4.56
C PHE A 190 3.19 -20.22 4.66
N ARG A 191 4.27 -20.27 5.45
CA ARG A 191 5.19 -19.14 5.56
C ARG A 191 6.25 -19.23 4.48
N TYR A 192 6.29 -18.20 3.65
CA TYR A 192 7.40 -17.92 2.74
C TYR A 192 8.10 -16.65 3.21
N ASP A 193 9.41 -16.52 2.95
CA ASP A 193 10.04 -15.21 3.04
C ASP A 193 9.51 -14.30 1.92
N LEU A 194 9.77 -13.00 2.05
CA LEU A 194 9.20 -12.00 1.14
C LEU A 194 9.76 -12.11 -0.28
N GLU A 195 11.00 -12.54 -0.41
CA GLU A 195 11.65 -12.76 -1.69
C GLU A 195 11.01 -13.95 -2.42
N THR A 196 10.85 -15.07 -1.73
CA THR A 196 10.13 -16.24 -2.26
C THR A 196 8.71 -15.88 -2.65
N LEU A 197 7.96 -15.16 -1.80
CA LEU A 197 6.60 -14.73 -2.11
C LEU A 197 6.54 -13.90 -3.40
N SER A 198 7.45 -12.92 -3.51
CA SER A 198 7.53 -12.06 -4.68
C SER A 198 7.84 -12.86 -5.95
N ASN A 199 8.91 -13.67 -5.90
CA ASN A 199 9.40 -14.41 -7.05
C ASN A 199 8.39 -15.47 -7.53
N GLU A 200 7.82 -16.26 -6.62
CA GLU A 200 6.85 -17.31 -7.00
C GLU A 200 5.52 -16.70 -7.49
N SER A 201 5.10 -15.55 -6.93
CA SER A 201 3.92 -14.84 -7.44
C SER A 201 4.14 -14.30 -8.87
N ALA A 202 5.33 -13.77 -9.14
CA ALA A 202 5.72 -13.31 -10.48
C ALA A 202 5.81 -14.50 -11.47
N ARG A 203 6.50 -15.57 -11.09
CA ARG A 203 6.64 -16.80 -11.92
C ARG A 203 5.30 -17.43 -12.26
N ALA A 204 4.37 -17.49 -11.31
CA ALA A 204 3.02 -17.99 -11.57
C ALA A 204 2.30 -17.14 -12.61
N PHE A 205 2.45 -15.82 -12.57
CA PHE A 205 1.85 -14.93 -13.56
C PHE A 205 2.53 -15.09 -14.93
N ILE A 206 3.86 -15.10 -15.00
CA ILE A 206 4.64 -15.31 -16.24
C ILE A 206 4.27 -16.64 -16.90
N SER A 207 4.22 -17.71 -16.11
CA SER A 207 3.83 -19.04 -16.59
C SER A 207 2.38 -19.07 -17.14
N TYR A 208 1.46 -18.34 -16.48
CA TYR A 208 0.09 -18.23 -16.95
C TYR A 208 -0.02 -17.46 -18.28
N LEU A 209 0.84 -16.47 -18.51
CA LEU A 209 0.94 -15.80 -19.81
C LEU A 209 1.52 -16.71 -20.91
N GLY A 210 2.22 -17.77 -20.53
CA GLY A 210 2.97 -18.63 -21.43
C GLY A 210 4.19 -17.94 -22.01
N VAL A 211 4.82 -17.05 -21.24
CA VAL A 211 6.07 -16.37 -21.59
C VAL A 211 7.24 -17.22 -21.11
N GLU A 212 8.24 -17.45 -21.97
CA GLU A 212 9.49 -18.12 -21.58
C GLU A 212 10.35 -17.16 -20.75
N GLU A 213 10.80 -17.63 -19.56
CA GLU A 213 11.83 -16.94 -18.78
C GLU A 213 13.17 -17.05 -19.54
N GLN A 214 13.70 -15.90 -20.00
CA GLN A 214 15.01 -15.82 -20.63
C GLN A 214 16.11 -15.67 -19.57
#